data_c8d1c620c5be86331ba330629c4f48e4
#
_entry.id   c8d1c620c5be86331ba330629c4f48e4
#
_cell.length_a   1.000
_cell.length_b   1.000
_cell.length_c   1.000
_cell.angle_alpha   90.00
_cell.angle_beta   90.00
_cell.angle_gamma   90.00
#
_symmetry.space_group_name_H-M   'P 1'
#
loop_
_entity.id
_entity.type
_entity.pdbx_description
1 polymer ?
#
loop_
_entity_poly.entity_id
_entity_poly.type
_entity_poly.pdbx_seq_one_letter_code
_entity_poly.pdbx_strand_id
1 'polypeptide(L)'
;MANETLKAGFDKYMAGVEAKLAKNPERANLEPNRLYTPLDIEGFDYEKDLGFPGEYPYTRGVQPTMYRGRFWTMRMYAGFSTAEESNKRYRYLLANGGSGLSCAFDLPTQIGYDSTDPMAEGEVGKVGVAIDSLADMEILFDQISLDQVSTSMTINAPASVLLCMYIAVAEKQGVSADKLRGTIQNDILKEYAARGTYIFPPKPSMRLITNIFEYCSKNVPLWNTISISGYHIREAGSTASQEIAFTIADGIAYVEAAIKAGMNVDDFAGRLSFFWNCLL
;
A
#
# COMPACT_ATOMS: atom_id res chain seq x y z
N MET A 1 15.81 43.02 10.46
CA MET A 1 17.29 43.05 10.27
C MET A 1 17.83 41.83 9.50
N ALA A 2 17.68 40.59 9.96
CA ALA A 2 18.21 39.44 9.21
C ALA A 2 17.55 39.24 7.84
N ASN A 3 16.22 39.37 7.74
CA ASN A 3 15.49 39.26 6.48
C ASN A 3 15.76 40.40 5.51
N GLU A 4 16.00 41.62 5.97
CA GLU A 4 16.32 42.78 5.11
C GLU A 4 17.71 42.60 4.47
N THR A 5 18.68 42.13 5.23
CA THR A 5 20.02 41.83 4.72
C THR A 5 19.98 40.70 3.71
N LEU A 6 19.21 39.66 4.00
CA LEU A 6 19.02 38.53 3.08
C LEU A 6 18.33 39.01 1.78
N LYS A 7 17.28 39.83 1.90
CA LYS A 7 16.56 40.38 0.75
C LYS A 7 17.46 41.21 -0.15
N ALA A 8 18.26 42.11 0.43
CA ALA A 8 19.20 42.93 -0.34
C ALA A 8 20.26 42.07 -1.05
N GLY A 9 20.77 41.04 -0.38
CA GLY A 9 21.68 40.05 -0.97
C GLY A 9 21.04 39.26 -2.11
N PHE A 10 19.82 38.80 -1.90
CA PHE A 10 19.04 38.07 -2.90
C PHE A 10 18.74 38.92 -4.14
N ASP A 11 18.30 40.16 -3.97
CA ASP A 11 18.03 41.07 -5.07
C ASP A 11 19.28 41.31 -5.92
N LYS A 12 20.44 41.51 -5.28
CA LYS A 12 21.72 41.65 -5.97
C LYS A 12 22.11 40.37 -6.74
N TYR A 13 21.91 39.23 -6.13
CA TYR A 13 22.15 37.92 -6.77
C TYR A 13 21.23 37.74 -7.98
N MET A 14 19.94 38.00 -7.86
CA MET A 14 18.96 37.84 -8.93
C MET A 14 19.26 38.76 -10.12
N ALA A 15 19.62 40.02 -9.89
CA ALA A 15 20.02 40.91 -10.98
C ALA A 15 21.20 40.38 -11.79
N GLY A 16 22.18 39.75 -11.13
CA GLY A 16 23.31 39.11 -11.82
C GLY A 16 22.92 37.86 -12.60
N VAL A 17 21.95 37.11 -12.11
CA VAL A 17 21.43 35.89 -12.77
C VAL A 17 20.55 36.25 -13.96
N GLU A 18 19.66 37.19 -13.83
CA GLU A 18 18.78 37.67 -14.92
C GLU A 18 19.59 38.20 -16.12
N ALA A 19 20.64 38.93 -15.87
CA ALA A 19 21.55 39.39 -16.92
C ALA A 19 22.21 38.25 -17.70
N LYS A 20 22.45 37.11 -17.05
CA LYS A 20 22.97 35.88 -17.70
C LYS A 20 21.89 35.12 -18.44
N LEU A 21 20.68 35.04 -17.89
CA LEU A 21 19.54 34.31 -18.49
C LEU A 21 18.93 35.07 -19.67
N ALA A 22 19.09 36.38 -19.75
CA ALA A 22 18.66 37.13 -20.92
C ALA A 22 19.23 36.60 -22.26
N LYS A 23 20.30 35.81 -22.20
CA LYS A 23 20.88 35.12 -23.35
C LYS A 23 20.16 33.83 -23.74
N ASN A 24 19.34 33.27 -22.85
CA ASN A 24 18.58 32.05 -23.04
C ASN A 24 17.18 32.19 -22.42
N PRO A 25 16.29 33.01 -23.00
CA PRO A 25 15.03 33.38 -22.43
C PRO A 25 14.08 32.18 -22.23
N GLU A 26 14.22 31.13 -23.05
CA GLU A 26 13.46 29.87 -22.93
C GLU A 26 13.75 29.09 -21.64
N ARG A 27 14.87 29.39 -20.97
CA ARG A 27 15.27 28.76 -19.71
C ARG A 27 15.05 29.66 -18.49
N ALA A 28 14.60 30.89 -18.71
CA ALA A 28 14.44 31.85 -17.60
C ALA A 28 13.30 31.49 -16.66
N ASN A 29 12.22 30.90 -17.18
CA ASN A 29 10.95 30.66 -16.47
C ASN A 29 10.64 29.15 -16.34
N LEU A 30 11.66 28.32 -16.15
CA LEU A 30 11.44 26.89 -15.87
C LEU A 30 11.00 26.69 -14.42
N GLU A 31 9.99 25.86 -14.22
CA GLU A 31 9.60 25.39 -12.89
C GLU A 31 10.26 24.04 -12.59
N PRO A 32 10.59 23.74 -11.31
CA PRO A 32 10.54 24.63 -10.14
C PRO A 32 11.58 25.76 -10.20
N ASN A 33 11.44 26.77 -9.33
CA ASN A 33 12.40 27.86 -9.22
C ASN A 33 13.83 27.34 -8.97
N ARG A 34 14.83 28.06 -9.49
CA ARG A 34 16.24 27.69 -9.33
C ARG A 34 16.72 27.66 -7.88
N LEU A 35 16.15 28.52 -7.07
CA LEU A 35 16.55 28.72 -5.68
C LEU A 35 15.33 29.09 -4.86
N TYR A 36 15.23 28.49 -3.70
CA TYR A 36 14.29 28.86 -2.64
C TYR A 36 15.08 29.35 -1.43
N THR A 37 14.60 30.37 -0.79
CA THR A 37 15.23 31.01 0.35
C THR A 37 14.21 31.19 1.48
N PRO A 38 14.61 31.60 2.68
CA PRO A 38 13.66 31.97 3.72
C PRO A 38 12.67 33.07 3.33
N LEU A 39 12.94 33.85 2.26
CA LEU A 39 12.01 34.85 1.75
C LEU A 39 10.78 34.24 1.06
N ASP A 40 10.91 33.03 0.54
CA ASP A 40 9.82 32.31 -0.14
C ASP A 40 8.81 31.69 0.83
N ILE A 41 9.17 31.64 2.12
CA ILE A 41 8.38 31.09 3.20
C ILE A 41 8.07 32.12 4.28
N GLU A 42 7.88 33.40 3.88
CA GLU A 42 7.51 34.44 4.82
C GLU A 42 6.16 34.11 5.48
N GLY A 43 6.12 34.20 6.83
CA GLY A 43 4.95 33.81 7.61
C GLY A 43 4.85 32.31 7.92
N PHE A 44 5.82 31.51 7.50
CA PHE A 44 5.87 30.09 7.79
C PHE A 44 6.00 29.82 9.30
N ASP A 45 5.08 29.04 9.82
CA ASP A 45 5.06 28.54 11.19
C ASP A 45 5.49 27.07 11.20
N TYR A 46 6.61 26.81 11.90
CA TYR A 46 7.20 25.46 11.89
C TYR A 46 6.24 24.39 12.43
N GLU A 47 5.55 24.66 13.54
CA GLU A 47 4.67 23.67 14.18
C GLU A 47 3.38 23.47 13.38
N LYS A 48 2.82 24.55 12.84
CA LYS A 48 1.57 24.50 12.10
C LYS A 48 1.73 24.00 10.66
N ASP A 49 2.75 24.49 9.95
CA ASP A 49 2.88 24.26 8.51
C ASP A 49 3.77 23.07 8.19
N LEU A 50 4.67 22.67 9.08
CA LEU A 50 5.58 21.55 8.90
C LEU A 50 5.37 20.42 9.93
N GLY A 51 5.36 20.74 11.22
CA GLY A 51 5.23 19.78 12.32
C GLY A 51 6.45 18.88 12.52
N PHE A 52 6.30 17.92 13.43
CA PHE A 52 7.31 16.91 13.72
C PHE A 52 7.03 15.58 13.02
N PRO A 53 8.05 14.74 12.77
CA PRO A 53 7.85 13.43 12.16
C PRO A 53 6.88 12.56 12.99
N GLY A 54 5.92 11.94 12.33
CA GLY A 54 4.91 11.09 12.98
C GLY A 54 3.72 11.84 13.58
N GLU A 55 3.67 13.15 13.46
CA GLU A 55 2.60 14.01 13.96
C GLU A 55 1.92 14.77 12.81
N TYR A 56 0.64 15.12 13.03
CA TYR A 56 -0.08 15.98 12.08
C TYR A 56 0.66 17.32 11.88
N PRO A 57 0.76 17.82 10.66
CA PRO A 57 0.15 17.43 9.39
C PRO A 57 0.87 16.33 8.58
N TYR A 58 1.79 15.59 9.17
CA TYR A 58 2.54 14.46 8.56
C TYR A 58 3.41 14.82 7.36
N THR A 59 3.79 16.05 7.19
CA THR A 59 4.62 16.53 6.08
C THR A 59 6.00 15.87 6.03
N ARG A 60 6.47 15.37 7.18
CA ARG A 60 7.72 14.59 7.33
C ARG A 60 7.48 13.09 7.42
N GLY A 61 6.28 12.62 7.05
CA GLY A 61 5.88 11.22 7.08
C GLY A 61 5.43 10.73 8.45
N VAL A 62 4.94 9.50 8.46
CA VAL A 62 4.26 8.87 9.61
C VAL A 62 5.22 8.21 10.61
N GLN A 63 6.54 8.19 10.34
CA GLN A 63 7.52 7.51 11.20
C GLN A 63 8.26 8.52 12.07
N PRO A 64 8.04 8.54 13.39
CA PRO A 64 8.65 9.54 14.29
C PRO A 64 10.18 9.45 14.34
N THR A 65 10.75 8.28 14.11
CA THR A 65 12.22 8.09 14.06
C THR A 65 12.82 8.35 12.68
N MET A 66 12.00 8.69 11.67
CA MET A 66 12.44 8.85 10.27
C MET A 66 13.30 7.66 9.80
N TYR A 67 12.84 6.44 10.14
CA TYR A 67 13.47 5.14 9.83
C TYR A 67 14.82 4.88 10.48
N ARG A 68 15.26 5.67 11.47
CA ARG A 68 16.50 5.39 12.22
C ARG A 68 16.34 4.28 13.25
N GLY A 69 15.14 4.10 13.81
CA GLY A 69 14.84 3.00 14.73
C GLY A 69 14.65 1.67 14.01
N ARG A 70 14.04 1.71 12.84
CA ARG A 70 13.81 0.53 11.99
C ARG A 70 13.62 1.00 10.54
N PHE A 71 14.22 0.30 9.60
CA PHE A 71 13.98 0.51 8.18
C PHE A 71 12.57 0.04 7.76
N TRP A 72 12.17 0.43 6.57
CA TRP A 72 10.98 -0.12 5.90
C TRP A 72 11.12 -1.62 5.66
N THR A 73 10.00 -2.30 5.52
CA THR A 73 10.00 -3.74 5.24
C THR A 73 10.39 -3.98 3.78
N MET A 74 11.44 -4.77 3.57
CA MET A 74 11.88 -5.20 2.24
C MET A 74 11.10 -6.46 1.85
N ARG A 75 10.34 -6.36 0.76
CA ARG A 75 9.52 -7.45 0.22
C ARG A 75 9.76 -7.57 -1.28
N MET A 76 9.87 -8.80 -1.75
CA MET A 76 9.80 -9.11 -3.17
C MET A 76 8.45 -9.74 -3.45
N TYR A 77 7.76 -9.25 -4.48
CA TYR A 77 6.53 -9.85 -4.98
C TYR A 77 6.86 -11.21 -5.58
N ALA A 78 6.32 -12.28 -5.04
CA ALA A 78 6.65 -13.64 -5.42
C ALA A 78 5.46 -14.58 -5.20
N GLY A 79 5.34 -15.54 -6.07
CA GLY A 79 4.35 -16.61 -6.10
C GLY A 79 4.29 -17.16 -7.51
N PHE A 80 4.35 -18.47 -7.65
CA PHE A 80 4.27 -19.17 -8.93
C PHE A 80 4.03 -20.67 -8.70
N SER A 81 3.45 -21.32 -9.67
CA SER A 81 3.27 -22.77 -9.66
C SER A 81 2.52 -23.27 -8.41
N THR A 82 3.07 -24.22 -7.69
CA THR A 82 2.46 -24.82 -6.51
C THR A 82 2.85 -24.10 -5.22
N ALA A 83 2.15 -24.41 -4.14
CA ALA A 83 2.46 -23.91 -2.80
C ALA A 83 3.88 -24.30 -2.36
N GLU A 84 4.34 -25.52 -2.68
CA GLU A 84 5.69 -25.99 -2.34
C GLU A 84 6.80 -25.20 -3.04
N GLU A 85 6.64 -24.92 -4.32
CA GLU A 85 7.64 -24.15 -5.07
C GLU A 85 7.69 -22.69 -4.60
N SER A 86 6.54 -22.11 -4.33
CA SER A 86 6.44 -20.76 -3.76
C SER A 86 6.99 -20.71 -2.33
N ASN A 87 6.76 -21.72 -1.50
CA ASN A 87 7.36 -21.83 -0.16
C ASN A 87 8.89 -21.83 -0.21
N LYS A 88 9.48 -22.65 -1.09
CA LYS A 88 10.94 -22.68 -1.29
C LYS A 88 11.47 -21.28 -1.62
N ARG A 89 10.76 -20.55 -2.49
CA ARG A 89 11.12 -19.19 -2.86
C ARG A 89 11.02 -18.22 -1.70
N TYR A 90 9.95 -18.29 -0.90
CA TYR A 90 9.79 -17.44 0.28
C TYR A 90 10.89 -17.67 1.31
N ARG A 91 11.20 -18.91 1.61
CA ARG A 91 12.30 -19.25 2.53
C ARG A 91 13.64 -18.75 2.02
N TYR A 92 13.90 -18.88 0.72
CA TYR A 92 15.10 -18.31 0.09
C TYR A 92 15.16 -16.79 0.25
N LEU A 93 14.07 -16.07 -0.02
CA LEU A 93 14.02 -14.61 0.12
C LEU A 93 14.27 -14.16 1.56
N LEU A 94 13.68 -14.82 2.54
CA LEU A 94 13.88 -14.54 3.96
C LEU A 94 15.34 -14.81 4.37
N ALA A 95 15.94 -15.90 3.93
CA ALA A 95 17.33 -16.24 4.21
C ALA A 95 18.33 -15.26 3.56
N ASN A 96 17.93 -14.54 2.51
CA ASN A 96 18.76 -13.58 1.79
C ASN A 96 18.43 -12.11 2.12
N GLY A 97 17.89 -11.84 3.30
CA GLY A 97 17.73 -10.49 3.82
C GLY A 97 16.36 -9.87 3.58
N GLY A 98 15.40 -10.59 3.02
CA GLY A 98 14.01 -10.19 3.02
C GLY A 98 13.48 -10.07 4.45
N SER A 99 12.74 -9.00 4.73
CA SER A 99 12.15 -8.76 6.07
C SER A 99 10.64 -8.96 6.11
N GLY A 100 10.06 -9.40 5.01
CA GLY A 100 8.64 -9.72 4.87
C GLY A 100 8.35 -10.41 3.54
N LEU A 101 7.13 -10.88 3.39
CA LEU A 101 6.66 -11.59 2.21
C LEU A 101 5.61 -10.78 1.46
N SER A 102 5.55 -10.95 0.14
CA SER A 102 4.49 -10.43 -0.71
C SER A 102 4.01 -11.55 -1.63
N CYS A 103 2.79 -12.04 -1.35
CA CYS A 103 2.21 -13.21 -2.02
C CYS A 103 1.50 -12.80 -3.31
N ALA A 104 1.95 -13.35 -4.43
CA ALA A 104 1.25 -13.32 -5.70
C ALA A 104 0.40 -14.59 -5.83
N PHE A 105 -0.91 -14.43 -6.00
CA PHE A 105 -1.82 -15.54 -6.27
C PHE A 105 -2.13 -15.64 -7.76
N ASP A 106 -2.37 -16.84 -8.25
CA ASP A 106 -2.73 -17.05 -9.64
C ASP A 106 -4.14 -16.51 -9.96
N LEU A 107 -4.47 -16.45 -11.25
CA LEU A 107 -5.75 -15.88 -11.68
C LEU A 107 -6.95 -16.70 -11.18
N PRO A 108 -6.96 -18.04 -11.23
CA PRO A 108 -8.06 -18.82 -10.66
C PRO A 108 -8.32 -18.49 -9.18
N THR A 109 -7.28 -18.47 -8.35
CA THR A 109 -7.39 -18.07 -6.94
C THR A 109 -7.98 -16.67 -6.78
N GLN A 110 -7.56 -15.71 -7.63
CA GLN A 110 -8.03 -14.32 -7.55
C GLN A 110 -9.51 -14.15 -7.92
N ILE A 111 -10.05 -14.99 -8.79
CA ILE A 111 -11.45 -14.95 -9.24
C ILE A 111 -12.31 -16.05 -8.63
N GLY A 112 -11.77 -16.82 -7.66
CA GLY A 112 -12.50 -17.77 -6.86
C GLY A 112 -12.81 -19.09 -7.56
N TYR A 113 -12.02 -19.49 -8.55
CA TYR A 113 -12.07 -20.83 -9.15
C TYR A 113 -11.07 -21.77 -8.49
N ASP A 114 -11.46 -23.02 -8.34
CA ASP A 114 -10.61 -24.12 -7.98
C ASP A 114 -9.68 -24.49 -9.17
N SER A 115 -8.49 -24.97 -8.90
CA SER A 115 -7.52 -25.36 -9.93
C SER A 115 -8.01 -26.47 -10.86
N THR A 116 -9.01 -27.22 -10.43
CA THR A 116 -9.66 -28.29 -11.22
C THR A 116 -10.82 -27.80 -12.06
N ASP A 117 -11.24 -26.54 -11.92
CA ASP A 117 -12.32 -25.97 -12.70
C ASP A 117 -11.89 -25.83 -14.18
N PRO A 118 -12.74 -26.18 -15.16
CA PRO A 118 -12.43 -25.99 -16.57
C PRO A 118 -12.07 -24.54 -16.96
N MET A 119 -12.57 -23.53 -16.21
CA MET A 119 -12.25 -22.13 -16.43
C MET A 119 -10.83 -21.76 -15.95
N ALA A 120 -10.20 -22.60 -15.16
CA ALA A 120 -8.83 -22.41 -14.66
C ALA A 120 -7.77 -22.97 -15.63
N GLU A 121 -8.17 -23.72 -16.67
CA GLU A 121 -7.26 -24.37 -17.60
C GLU A 121 -6.27 -23.38 -18.24
N GLY A 122 -4.98 -23.66 -18.13
CA GLY A 122 -3.90 -22.83 -18.66
C GLY A 122 -3.52 -21.61 -17.83
N GLU A 123 -4.19 -21.34 -16.72
CA GLU A 123 -3.89 -20.20 -15.82
C GLU A 123 -3.41 -20.62 -14.43
N VAL A 124 -3.56 -21.90 -14.04
CA VAL A 124 -3.14 -22.43 -12.75
C VAL A 124 -1.63 -22.25 -12.54
N GLY A 125 -1.25 -21.57 -11.46
CA GLY A 125 0.15 -21.37 -11.08
C GLY A 125 0.97 -20.44 -12.00
N LYS A 126 0.35 -19.76 -12.97
CA LYS A 126 1.05 -19.03 -14.03
C LYS A 126 1.52 -17.63 -13.61
N VAL A 127 0.63 -16.82 -13.07
CA VAL A 127 0.94 -15.44 -12.62
C VAL A 127 1.08 -15.30 -11.11
N GLY A 128 0.98 -16.40 -10.41
CA GLY A 128 1.05 -16.49 -8.96
C GLY A 128 0.90 -17.93 -8.50
N VAL A 129 0.86 -18.14 -7.19
CA VAL A 129 0.65 -19.45 -6.59
C VAL A 129 -0.83 -19.83 -6.58
N ALA A 130 -1.13 -21.08 -6.93
CA ALA A 130 -2.45 -21.66 -6.81
C ALA A 130 -2.73 -22.03 -5.35
N ILE A 131 -3.84 -21.55 -4.79
CA ILE A 131 -4.31 -21.85 -3.44
C ILE A 131 -5.80 -22.20 -3.50
N ASP A 132 -6.11 -23.47 -3.41
CA ASP A 132 -7.48 -23.97 -3.46
C ASP A 132 -8.05 -24.23 -2.06
N SER A 133 -7.17 -24.53 -1.11
CA SER A 133 -7.59 -24.99 0.21
C SER A 133 -6.67 -24.50 1.34
N LEU A 134 -7.09 -24.73 2.59
CA LEU A 134 -6.24 -24.50 3.76
C LEU A 134 -4.96 -25.35 3.71
N ALA A 135 -4.99 -26.53 3.13
CA ALA A 135 -3.81 -27.39 3.02
C ALA A 135 -2.73 -26.74 2.15
N ASP A 136 -3.09 -26.09 1.04
CA ASP A 136 -2.15 -25.36 0.20
C ASP A 136 -1.56 -24.15 0.95
N MET A 137 -2.39 -23.46 1.73
CA MET A 137 -1.92 -22.33 2.56
C MET A 137 -0.96 -22.81 3.65
N GLU A 138 -1.19 -23.98 4.26
CA GLU A 138 -0.28 -24.60 5.23
C GLU A 138 1.07 -24.92 4.58
N ILE A 139 1.06 -25.50 3.39
CA ILE A 139 2.27 -25.80 2.62
C ILE A 139 3.01 -24.50 2.26
N LEU A 140 2.28 -23.48 1.80
CA LEU A 140 2.86 -22.18 1.41
C LEU A 140 3.66 -21.55 2.54
N PHE A 141 3.20 -21.68 3.79
CA PHE A 141 3.85 -21.12 4.97
C PHE A 141 4.57 -22.16 5.85
N ASP A 142 4.80 -23.35 5.33
CA ASP A 142 5.56 -24.38 6.06
C ASP A 142 6.95 -23.86 6.43
N GLN A 143 7.36 -24.06 7.70
CA GLN A 143 8.62 -23.59 8.28
C GLN A 143 8.84 -22.06 8.23
N ILE A 144 7.77 -21.28 8.06
CA ILE A 144 7.80 -19.82 8.16
C ILE A 144 6.95 -19.39 9.35
N SER A 145 7.59 -18.88 10.41
CA SER A 145 6.91 -18.43 11.62
C SER A 145 6.14 -17.14 11.36
N LEU A 146 4.82 -17.16 11.44
CA LEU A 146 3.95 -16.05 11.04
C LEU A 146 3.99 -14.86 12.01
N ASP A 147 4.50 -15.05 13.23
CA ASP A 147 4.76 -13.95 14.18
C ASP A 147 6.07 -13.20 13.90
N GLN A 148 6.98 -13.81 13.12
CA GLN A 148 8.28 -13.23 12.79
C GLN A 148 8.30 -12.48 11.46
N VAL A 149 7.34 -12.75 10.58
CA VAL A 149 7.26 -12.13 9.25
C VAL A 149 6.05 -11.20 9.14
N SER A 150 6.16 -10.21 8.26
CA SER A 150 5.00 -9.43 7.82
C SER A 150 4.64 -9.86 6.40
N THR A 151 3.40 -10.29 6.19
CA THR A 151 2.96 -10.84 4.92
C THR A 151 1.98 -9.88 4.22
N SER A 152 2.26 -9.54 2.97
CA SER A 152 1.33 -8.82 2.10
C SER A 152 0.69 -9.82 1.13
N MET A 153 -0.61 -9.78 0.98
CA MET A 153 -1.36 -10.63 0.05
C MET A 153 -2.08 -9.77 -1.00
N THR A 154 -1.71 -9.97 -2.26
CA THR A 154 -2.32 -9.26 -3.39
C THR A 154 -3.58 -10.00 -3.81
N ILE A 155 -4.65 -9.83 -3.02
CA ILE A 155 -5.91 -10.51 -3.19
C ILE A 155 -7.09 -9.56 -2.87
N ASN A 156 -8.18 -9.63 -3.61
CA ASN A 156 -9.30 -8.71 -3.54
C ASN A 156 -10.64 -9.42 -3.31
N ALA A 157 -11.29 -9.93 -4.33
CA ALA A 157 -12.60 -10.55 -4.19
C ALA A 157 -12.65 -11.69 -3.16
N PRO A 158 -11.72 -12.69 -3.16
CA PRO A 158 -11.66 -13.76 -2.15
C PRO A 158 -10.82 -13.38 -0.91
N ALA A 159 -10.49 -12.11 -0.69
CA ALA A 159 -9.61 -11.65 0.38
C ALA A 159 -10.02 -12.16 1.77
N SER A 160 -11.31 -12.21 2.07
CA SER A 160 -11.82 -12.71 3.35
C SER A 160 -11.47 -14.18 3.58
N VAL A 161 -11.58 -15.00 2.55
CA VAL A 161 -11.27 -16.44 2.62
C VAL A 161 -9.77 -16.65 2.83
N LEU A 162 -8.92 -16.00 2.01
CA LEU A 162 -7.47 -16.13 2.11
C LEU A 162 -6.95 -15.59 3.46
N LEU A 163 -7.53 -14.53 3.99
CA LEU A 163 -7.19 -14.02 5.33
C LEU A 163 -7.58 -15.03 6.42
N CYS A 164 -8.76 -15.62 6.35
CA CYS A 164 -9.17 -16.67 7.30
C CYS A 164 -8.25 -17.89 7.23
N MET A 165 -7.85 -18.33 6.04
CA MET A 165 -6.87 -19.41 5.89
C MET A 165 -5.52 -19.05 6.52
N TYR A 166 -5.03 -17.82 6.31
CA TYR A 166 -3.78 -17.34 6.91
C TYR A 166 -3.83 -17.34 8.44
N ILE A 167 -4.95 -16.90 9.01
CA ILE A 167 -5.17 -16.92 10.46
C ILE A 167 -5.21 -18.36 10.97
N ALA A 168 -5.91 -19.26 10.28
CA ALA A 168 -5.98 -20.67 10.64
C ALA A 168 -4.60 -21.37 10.60
N VAL A 169 -3.75 -21.03 9.63
CA VAL A 169 -2.35 -21.49 9.61
C VAL A 169 -1.59 -20.99 10.82
N ALA A 170 -1.74 -19.71 11.18
CA ALA A 170 -1.11 -19.15 12.37
C ALA A 170 -1.55 -19.88 13.65
N GLU A 171 -2.84 -20.13 13.81
CA GLU A 171 -3.38 -20.90 14.94
C GLU A 171 -2.77 -22.31 15.02
N LYS A 172 -2.64 -23.01 13.90
CA LYS A 172 -1.97 -24.32 13.84
C LYS A 172 -0.47 -24.24 14.18
N GLN A 173 0.18 -23.11 13.91
CA GLN A 173 1.56 -22.85 14.34
C GLN A 173 1.66 -22.43 15.81
N GLY A 174 0.54 -22.30 16.54
CA GLY A 174 0.51 -21.78 17.92
C GLY A 174 0.72 -20.27 18.01
N VAL A 175 0.54 -19.55 16.92
CA VAL A 175 0.65 -18.08 16.85
C VAL A 175 -0.73 -17.45 17.02
N SER A 176 -0.87 -16.60 18.03
CA SER A 176 -2.12 -15.87 18.26
C SER A 176 -2.34 -14.79 17.19
N ALA A 177 -3.61 -14.60 16.78
CA ALA A 177 -3.99 -13.69 15.70
C ALA A 177 -3.60 -12.22 15.98
N ASP A 178 -3.53 -11.80 17.25
CA ASP A 178 -3.11 -10.45 17.65
C ASP A 178 -1.63 -10.14 17.34
N LYS A 179 -0.81 -11.17 17.06
CA LYS A 179 0.60 -11.01 16.68
C LYS A 179 0.81 -10.94 15.18
N LEU A 180 -0.20 -11.27 14.40
CA LEU A 180 -0.10 -11.29 12.95
C LEU A 180 0.06 -9.88 12.38
N ARG A 181 1.07 -9.71 11.52
CA ARG A 181 1.38 -8.46 10.84
C ARG A 181 1.34 -8.67 9.34
N GLY A 182 0.70 -7.78 8.65
CA GLY A 182 0.61 -7.88 7.21
C GLY A 182 -0.39 -6.92 6.62
N THR A 183 -0.71 -7.17 5.38
CA THR A 183 -1.67 -6.39 4.60
C THR A 183 -2.40 -7.34 3.66
N ILE A 184 -3.69 -7.20 3.56
CA ILE A 184 -4.47 -7.78 2.47
C ILE A 184 -4.94 -6.65 1.56
N GLN A 185 -4.81 -6.81 0.24
CA GLN A 185 -5.14 -5.69 -0.68
C GLN A 185 -6.60 -5.29 -0.54
N ASN A 186 -7.54 -6.23 -0.69
CA ASN A 186 -8.95 -6.05 -0.32
C ASN A 186 -9.61 -4.77 -0.91
N ASP A 187 -9.11 -4.32 -2.05
CA ASP A 187 -9.59 -3.12 -2.74
C ASP A 187 -10.42 -3.54 -3.94
N ILE A 188 -11.74 -3.55 -3.78
CA ILE A 188 -12.65 -4.03 -4.82
C ILE A 188 -13.07 -2.92 -5.80
N LEU A 189 -13.10 -1.66 -5.38
CA LEU A 189 -13.54 -0.56 -6.24
C LEU A 189 -12.62 -0.40 -7.45
N LYS A 190 -11.30 -0.51 -7.25
CA LYS A 190 -10.34 -0.49 -8.36
C LYS A 190 -10.50 -1.68 -9.30
N GLU A 191 -11.03 -2.81 -8.84
CA GLU A 191 -11.31 -3.95 -9.72
C GLU A 191 -12.43 -3.62 -10.73
N TYR A 192 -13.47 -2.93 -10.28
CA TYR A 192 -14.52 -2.47 -11.20
C TYR A 192 -14.06 -1.34 -12.13
N ALA A 193 -13.18 -0.47 -11.63
CA ALA A 193 -12.71 0.69 -12.38
C ALA A 193 -11.60 0.38 -13.40
N ALA A 194 -10.67 -0.53 -13.07
CA ALA A 194 -9.43 -0.67 -13.83
C ALA A 194 -8.97 -2.11 -14.09
N ARG A 195 -8.99 -3.02 -13.08
CA ARG A 195 -8.31 -4.30 -13.17
C ARG A 195 -9.18 -5.46 -13.63
N GLY A 196 -10.44 -5.55 -13.18
CA GLY A 196 -11.44 -6.49 -13.67
C GLY A 196 -11.53 -7.86 -13.00
N THR A 197 -10.78 -8.11 -11.91
CA THR A 197 -10.84 -9.41 -11.18
C THR A 197 -11.78 -9.33 -9.98
N TYR A 198 -13.07 -9.32 -10.22
CA TYR A 198 -14.12 -9.34 -9.21
C TYR A 198 -15.03 -10.57 -9.35
N ILE A 199 -15.64 -10.99 -8.24
CA ILE A 199 -16.56 -12.13 -8.17
C ILE A 199 -18.00 -11.63 -7.94
N PHE A 200 -18.19 -10.72 -6.99
CA PHE A 200 -19.50 -10.26 -6.56
C PHE A 200 -19.80 -8.85 -7.07
N PRO A 201 -21.08 -8.46 -7.15
CA PRO A 201 -21.45 -7.07 -7.42
C PRO A 201 -20.94 -6.10 -6.33
N PRO A 202 -20.90 -4.77 -6.60
CA PRO A 202 -20.30 -3.80 -5.68
C PRO A 202 -20.85 -3.84 -4.25
N LYS A 203 -22.17 -3.90 -4.08
CA LYS A 203 -22.81 -3.84 -2.75
C LYS A 203 -22.44 -5.02 -1.84
N PRO A 204 -22.52 -6.30 -2.27
CA PRO A 204 -22.01 -7.42 -1.47
C PRO A 204 -20.51 -7.35 -1.19
N SER A 205 -19.72 -6.91 -2.18
CA SER A 205 -18.27 -6.76 -2.02
C SER A 205 -17.92 -5.73 -0.95
N MET A 206 -18.56 -4.58 -0.95
CA MET A 206 -18.37 -3.55 0.10
C MET A 206 -18.74 -4.08 1.49
N ARG A 207 -19.76 -4.92 1.61
CA ARG A 207 -20.11 -5.57 2.88
C ARG A 207 -18.99 -6.50 3.36
N LEU A 208 -18.41 -7.30 2.47
CA LEU A 208 -17.30 -8.19 2.84
C LEU A 208 -16.09 -7.38 3.33
N ILE A 209 -15.79 -6.26 2.69
CA ILE A 209 -14.69 -5.37 3.11
C ILE A 209 -14.94 -4.79 4.50
N THR A 210 -16.13 -4.28 4.76
CA THR A 210 -16.47 -3.73 6.10
C THR A 210 -16.45 -4.81 7.17
N ASN A 211 -16.86 -6.04 6.87
CA ASN A 211 -16.74 -7.18 7.79
C ASN A 211 -15.29 -7.51 8.12
N ILE A 212 -14.38 -7.44 7.13
CA ILE A 212 -12.93 -7.60 7.38
C ILE A 212 -12.40 -6.49 8.29
N PHE A 213 -12.80 -5.24 8.06
CA PHE A 213 -12.42 -4.12 8.92
C PHE A 213 -12.85 -4.35 10.37
N GLU A 214 -14.13 -4.70 10.57
CA GLU A 214 -14.67 -4.98 11.90
C GLU A 214 -13.98 -6.17 12.59
N TYR A 215 -13.79 -7.26 11.86
CA TYR A 215 -13.13 -8.44 12.42
C TYR A 215 -11.68 -8.15 12.82
N CYS A 216 -10.92 -7.51 11.94
CA CYS A 216 -9.51 -7.24 12.18
C CYS A 216 -9.30 -6.21 13.30
N SER A 217 -10.12 -5.19 13.39
CA SER A 217 -10.02 -4.20 14.50
C SER A 217 -10.13 -4.84 15.88
N LYS A 218 -10.88 -5.93 15.98
CA LYS A 218 -11.12 -6.66 17.25
C LYS A 218 -10.13 -7.79 17.48
N ASN A 219 -9.75 -8.54 16.43
CA ASN A 219 -9.07 -9.84 16.56
C ASN A 219 -7.64 -9.85 15.99
N VAL A 220 -7.34 -8.95 15.04
CA VAL A 220 -6.03 -8.90 14.35
C VAL A 220 -5.52 -7.44 14.28
N PRO A 221 -5.30 -6.79 15.42
CA PRO A 221 -5.12 -5.32 15.49
C PRO A 221 -3.87 -4.79 14.78
N LEU A 222 -2.91 -5.65 14.45
CA LEU A 222 -1.70 -5.26 13.72
C LEU A 222 -1.81 -5.45 12.21
N TRP A 223 -2.97 -5.89 11.72
CA TRP A 223 -3.20 -6.13 10.29
C TRP A 223 -3.68 -4.89 9.57
N ASN A 224 -3.07 -4.57 8.42
CA ASN A 224 -3.59 -3.54 7.52
C ASN A 224 -4.70 -4.15 6.67
N THR A 225 -5.91 -3.69 6.90
CA THR A 225 -7.14 -4.31 6.41
C THR A 225 -7.43 -4.06 4.93
N ILE A 226 -6.75 -3.08 4.35
CA ILE A 226 -6.87 -2.72 2.94
C ILE A 226 -5.58 -2.05 2.45
N SER A 227 -5.29 -2.19 1.16
CA SER A 227 -4.31 -1.39 0.44
C SER A 227 -5.00 -0.76 -0.76
N ILE A 228 -5.49 0.46 -0.57
CA ILE A 228 -6.25 1.21 -1.59
C ILE A 228 -5.30 1.56 -2.74
N SER A 229 -5.59 1.07 -3.95
CA SER A 229 -4.59 0.92 -4.99
C SER A 229 -4.80 1.87 -6.16
N GLY A 230 -4.02 2.94 -6.20
CA GLY A 230 -3.89 3.81 -7.37
C GLY A 230 -3.05 3.19 -8.49
N TYR A 231 -2.11 2.31 -8.15
CA TYR A 231 -1.21 1.66 -9.10
C TYR A 231 -1.94 1.09 -10.33
N HIS A 232 -3.00 0.31 -10.14
CA HIS A 232 -3.73 -0.32 -11.24
C HIS A 232 -4.49 0.70 -12.10
N ILE A 233 -4.99 1.77 -11.49
CA ILE A 233 -5.64 2.89 -12.19
C ILE A 233 -4.60 3.60 -13.08
N ARG A 234 -3.38 3.78 -12.56
CA ARG A 234 -2.27 4.37 -13.30
C ARG A 234 -1.85 3.50 -14.48
N GLU A 235 -1.70 2.20 -14.27
CA GLU A 235 -1.35 1.23 -15.31
C GLU A 235 -2.44 1.09 -16.38
N ALA A 236 -3.69 1.36 -16.04
CA ALA A 236 -4.80 1.44 -16.99
C ALA A 236 -4.80 2.72 -17.84
N GLY A 237 -3.83 3.63 -17.63
CA GLY A 237 -3.59 4.81 -18.48
C GLY A 237 -4.01 6.16 -17.87
N SER A 238 -4.32 6.22 -16.57
CA SER A 238 -4.62 7.50 -15.93
C SER A 238 -3.38 8.38 -15.79
N THR A 239 -3.58 9.70 -15.69
CA THR A 239 -2.54 10.62 -15.25
C THR A 239 -2.26 10.49 -13.76
N ALA A 240 -1.12 10.99 -13.27
CA ALA A 240 -0.81 10.99 -11.84
C ALA A 240 -1.89 11.72 -11.01
N SER A 241 -2.42 12.84 -11.51
CA SER A 241 -3.49 13.58 -10.84
C SER A 241 -4.80 12.77 -10.77
N GLN A 242 -5.13 12.03 -11.82
CA GLN A 242 -6.28 11.13 -11.85
C GLN A 242 -6.09 9.93 -10.93
N GLU A 243 -4.88 9.33 -10.89
CA GLU A 243 -4.55 8.28 -9.94
C GLU A 243 -4.83 8.72 -8.51
N ILE A 244 -4.31 9.89 -8.10
CA ILE A 244 -4.54 10.43 -6.76
C ILE A 244 -6.03 10.66 -6.50
N ALA A 245 -6.73 11.33 -7.42
CA ALA A 245 -8.13 11.68 -7.26
C ALA A 245 -9.03 10.44 -7.11
N PHE A 246 -8.88 9.44 -7.97
CA PHE A 246 -9.68 8.22 -7.91
C PHE A 246 -9.34 7.37 -6.69
N THR A 247 -8.08 7.24 -6.34
CA THR A 247 -7.66 6.46 -5.17
C THR A 247 -8.16 7.07 -3.86
N ILE A 248 -8.13 8.39 -3.73
CA ILE A 248 -8.68 9.07 -2.56
C ILE A 248 -10.21 8.96 -2.53
N ALA A 249 -10.89 9.04 -3.68
CA ALA A 249 -12.33 8.84 -3.76
C ALA A 249 -12.74 7.43 -3.32
N ASP A 250 -12.02 6.39 -3.75
CA ASP A 250 -12.21 5.02 -3.29
C ASP A 250 -11.97 4.90 -1.77
N GLY A 251 -10.93 5.54 -1.25
CA GLY A 251 -10.65 5.60 0.18
C GLY A 251 -11.79 6.21 0.98
N ILE A 252 -12.34 7.31 0.53
CA ILE A 252 -13.50 7.96 1.15
C ILE A 252 -14.70 7.01 1.14
N ALA A 253 -14.97 6.33 0.04
CA ALA A 253 -16.08 5.38 -0.07
C ALA A 253 -15.94 4.19 0.90
N TYR A 254 -14.74 3.67 1.10
CA TYR A 254 -14.49 2.60 2.10
C TYR A 254 -14.71 3.10 3.53
N VAL A 255 -14.19 4.27 3.87
CA VAL A 255 -14.39 4.87 5.19
C VAL A 255 -15.87 5.13 5.46
N GLU A 256 -16.60 5.71 4.51
CA GLU A 256 -18.04 5.91 4.62
C GLU A 256 -18.82 4.60 4.82
N ALA A 257 -18.44 3.56 4.09
CA ALA A 257 -19.09 2.25 4.22
C ALA A 257 -18.88 1.66 5.62
N ALA A 258 -17.69 1.77 6.19
CA ALA A 258 -17.36 1.31 7.53
C ALA A 258 -18.13 2.11 8.60
N ILE A 259 -18.18 3.44 8.48
CA ILE A 259 -18.96 4.29 9.39
C ILE A 259 -20.47 3.95 9.32
N LYS A 260 -21.01 3.76 8.09
CA LYS A 260 -22.41 3.34 7.90
C LYS A 260 -22.70 1.96 8.49
N ALA A 261 -21.69 1.09 8.58
CA ALA A 261 -21.79 -0.20 9.27
C ALA A 261 -21.69 -0.09 10.80
N GLY A 262 -21.51 1.11 11.36
CA GLY A 262 -21.50 1.39 12.80
C GLY A 262 -20.09 1.40 13.42
N MET A 263 -19.03 1.38 12.63
CA MET A 263 -17.66 1.45 13.15
C MET A 263 -17.26 2.89 13.48
N ASN A 264 -16.48 3.07 14.55
CA ASN A 264 -15.80 4.33 14.81
C ASN A 264 -14.56 4.43 13.93
N VAL A 265 -14.35 5.58 13.28
CA VAL A 265 -13.24 5.81 12.33
C VAL A 265 -11.87 5.60 13.00
N ASP A 266 -11.72 5.98 14.26
CA ASP A 266 -10.44 5.86 14.98
C ASP A 266 -10.06 4.40 15.28
N ASP A 267 -11.01 3.47 15.22
CA ASP A 267 -10.76 2.05 15.48
C ASP A 267 -10.13 1.33 14.26
N PHE A 268 -10.28 1.87 13.05
CA PHE A 268 -9.80 1.20 11.83
C PHE A 268 -8.94 2.07 10.91
N ALA A 269 -9.13 3.40 10.90
CA ALA A 269 -8.47 4.27 9.91
C ALA A 269 -6.94 4.23 9.97
N GLY A 270 -6.37 4.04 11.15
CA GLY A 270 -4.92 3.88 11.33
C GLY A 270 -4.34 2.62 10.67
N ARG A 271 -5.18 1.70 10.18
CA ARG A 271 -4.79 0.47 9.47
C ARG A 271 -5.11 0.52 7.97
N LEU A 272 -5.61 1.61 7.46
CA LEU A 272 -5.73 1.83 6.03
C LEU A 272 -4.34 2.10 5.45
N SER A 273 -4.06 1.50 4.30
CA SER A 273 -2.83 1.74 3.56
C SER A 273 -3.15 2.04 2.10
N PHE A 274 -2.18 2.63 1.41
CA PHE A 274 -2.30 2.97 0.00
C PHE A 274 -1.20 2.30 -0.81
N PHE A 275 -1.48 2.08 -2.08
CA PHE A 275 -0.53 1.56 -3.05
C PHE A 275 -0.48 2.47 -4.28
N TRP A 276 0.59 3.20 -4.42
CA TRP A 276 0.81 4.17 -5.50
C TRP A 276 1.76 3.64 -6.55
N ASN A 277 1.59 4.11 -7.78
CA ASN A 277 2.57 3.89 -8.84
C ASN A 277 3.81 4.77 -8.55
N CYS A 278 4.98 4.15 -8.64
CA CYS A 278 6.25 4.84 -8.55
C CYS A 278 7.15 4.33 -9.68
N LEU A 279 7.17 5.09 -10.77
CA LEU A 279 8.10 4.85 -11.87
C LEU A 279 9.40 5.60 -11.57
N LEU A 280 10.50 4.85 -11.52
CA LEU A 280 11.85 5.38 -11.42
C LEU A 280 12.46 5.57 -12.81
#